data_670887209f91a55d1d8ef62ca7b2ec40
#
_entry.id   670887209f91a55d1d8ef62ca7b2ec40
#
_cell.length_a   1.000
_cell.length_b   1.000
_cell.length_c   1.000
_cell.angle_alpha   90.00
_cell.angle_beta   90.00
_cell.angle_gamma   90.00
#
_symmetry.space_group_name_H-M   'P 1'
#
loop_
_entity.id
_entity.type
_entity.pdbx_description
1 polymer ?
#
loop_
_entity_poly.entity_id
_entity_poly.type
_entity_poly.pdbx_seq_one_letter_code
_entity_poly.pdbx_strand_id
1 'polypeptide(L)'
;MDETGLNYKAAPTRSICTSKMPGVKKDKTRITLALTTNAEGSDSLPALFIGRAVKPRCFGKKTAEQHGFLYRKTNKAWMNSKVYQEWLLNLDREMRAAQRHILLLVDNVSSHAHGDLVLTNVQVESLPPNTTTHLQPLDAGIIASFKARFKSLQIDQAIDRFDAGEDVDGRTVYKVDQLQAMQWSQELWKTTRASTIAHCWQKTGLAVPLRGIAEPDAEDDVVQTEDCDEDVVDIMLRVRENASFFHGTSFFHC
;
A
#
# COMPACT_ATOMS: atom_id res chain seq x y z
N MET A 1 -3.68 -2.15 6.65
CA MET A 1 -4.00 -1.19 5.54
C MET A 1 -3.16 0.04 5.73
N ASP A 2 -2.66 0.62 4.66
CA ASP A 2 -1.88 1.86 4.69
C ASP A 2 -1.98 2.60 3.35
N GLU A 3 -1.72 3.92 3.33
CA GLU A 3 -1.77 4.74 2.14
C GLU A 3 -0.39 5.24 1.72
N THR A 4 -0.23 5.30 0.41
CA THR A 4 0.96 5.92 -0.16
C THR A 4 0.65 6.87 -1.31
N GLY A 5 1.35 8.00 -1.33
CA GLY A 5 1.33 8.92 -2.48
C GLY A 5 2.24 8.43 -3.59
N LEU A 6 1.71 8.36 -4.82
CA LEU A 6 2.45 8.02 -6.03
C LEU A 6 2.56 9.25 -6.94
N ASN A 7 3.76 9.80 -7.05
CA ASN A 7 4.07 10.91 -7.95
C ASN A 7 4.38 10.36 -9.36
N TYR A 8 3.36 9.99 -10.09
CA TYR A 8 3.46 9.22 -11.34
C TYR A 8 4.05 10.00 -12.52
N LYS A 9 4.20 11.33 -12.41
CA LYS A 9 4.85 12.17 -13.42
C LYS A 9 6.26 12.62 -13.04
N ALA A 10 6.71 12.27 -11.84
CA ALA A 10 8.01 12.73 -11.37
C ALA A 10 9.13 11.92 -12.03
N ALA A 11 10.09 12.62 -12.64
CA ALA A 11 11.34 12.01 -13.08
C ALA A 11 12.12 11.39 -11.91
N PRO A 12 13.02 10.43 -12.16
CA PRO A 12 13.96 9.94 -11.16
C PRO A 12 14.74 11.07 -10.51
N THR A 13 15.03 10.95 -9.20
CA THR A 13 15.75 12.00 -8.46
C THR A 13 17.26 11.85 -8.56
N ARG A 14 17.74 10.71 -9.03
CA ARG A 14 19.15 10.39 -9.24
C ARG A 14 19.30 9.77 -10.62
N SER A 15 20.33 10.18 -11.36
CA SER A 15 20.73 9.59 -12.63
C SER A 15 22.24 9.60 -12.71
N ILE A 16 22.79 8.66 -13.46
CA ILE A 16 24.21 8.66 -13.83
C ILE A 16 24.32 9.55 -15.06
N CYS A 17 25.08 10.63 -14.98
CA CYS A 17 25.33 11.53 -16.10
C CYS A 17 26.83 11.88 -16.19
N THR A 18 27.30 12.05 -17.41
CA THR A 18 28.69 12.40 -17.71
C THR A 18 29.02 13.87 -17.46
N SER A 19 28.00 14.70 -17.31
CA SER A 19 28.12 16.14 -17.04
C SER A 19 27.05 16.62 -16.08
N LYS A 20 27.29 17.75 -15.40
CA LYS A 20 26.34 18.37 -14.47
C LYS A 20 25.09 18.79 -15.23
N MET A 21 23.96 18.17 -14.91
CA MET A 21 22.66 18.51 -15.48
C MET A 21 21.96 19.58 -14.62
N PRO A 22 21.28 20.57 -15.23
CA PRO A 22 20.48 21.53 -14.48
C PRO A 22 19.36 20.81 -13.73
N GLY A 23 19.07 21.22 -12.49
CA GLY A 23 18.02 20.64 -11.67
C GLY A 23 16.64 20.77 -12.35
N VAL A 24 15.92 19.67 -12.46
CA VAL A 24 14.55 19.65 -12.98
C VAL A 24 13.57 19.86 -11.84
N LYS A 25 12.65 20.82 -11.98
CA LYS A 25 11.58 21.04 -11.00
C LYS A 25 10.71 19.79 -10.91
N LYS A 26 10.61 19.21 -9.70
CA LYS A 26 9.78 18.03 -9.46
C LYS A 26 8.31 18.31 -9.80
N ASP A 27 7.73 17.47 -10.66
CA ASP A 27 6.27 17.41 -10.82
C ASP A 27 5.68 16.75 -9.55
N LYS A 28 4.81 17.48 -8.85
CA LYS A 28 4.15 17.03 -7.62
C LYS A 28 2.77 16.41 -7.88
N THR A 29 2.41 16.20 -9.15
CA THR A 29 1.15 15.55 -9.51
C THR A 29 1.16 14.12 -8.96
N ARG A 30 0.15 13.79 -8.17
CA ARG A 30 0.07 12.49 -7.50
C ARG A 30 -1.35 11.96 -7.43
N ILE A 31 -1.44 10.66 -7.27
CA ILE A 31 -2.59 9.92 -6.73
C ILE A 31 -2.19 9.29 -5.42
N THR A 32 -3.14 9.00 -4.55
CA THR A 32 -2.93 8.17 -3.37
C THR A 32 -3.48 6.79 -3.64
N LEU A 33 -2.75 5.78 -3.20
CA LEU A 33 -3.15 4.38 -3.19
C LEU A 33 -3.30 3.96 -1.74
N ALA A 34 -4.43 3.35 -1.38
CA ALA A 34 -4.57 2.61 -0.15
C ALA A 34 -4.43 1.12 -0.48
N LEU A 35 -3.47 0.47 0.17
CA LEU A 35 -3.07 -0.91 -0.03
C LEU A 35 -3.41 -1.73 1.21
N THR A 36 -3.92 -2.93 1.01
CA THR A 36 -4.32 -3.82 2.11
C THR A 36 -3.98 -5.25 1.75
N THR A 37 -3.30 -5.94 2.64
CA THR A 37 -2.89 -7.34 2.45
C THR A 37 -2.92 -8.07 3.79
N ASN A 38 -3.01 -9.40 3.75
CA ASN A 38 -2.85 -10.24 4.92
C ASN A 38 -1.38 -10.46 5.26
N ALA A 39 -1.11 -11.09 6.40
CA ALA A 39 0.26 -11.31 6.89
C ALA A 39 1.08 -12.28 6.03
N GLU A 40 0.43 -13.22 5.36
CA GLU A 40 1.08 -14.24 4.54
C GLU A 40 1.30 -13.78 3.09
N GLY A 41 0.64 -12.69 2.68
CA GLY A 41 0.65 -12.21 1.29
C GLY A 41 -0.16 -13.09 0.34
N SER A 42 -0.95 -14.02 0.86
CA SER A 42 -1.83 -14.90 0.08
C SER A 42 -3.10 -14.18 -0.40
N ASP A 43 -3.51 -13.11 0.29
CA ASP A 43 -4.68 -12.31 -0.04
C ASP A 43 -4.36 -10.81 0.02
N SER A 44 -4.68 -10.12 -1.06
CA SER A 44 -4.50 -8.67 -1.18
C SER A 44 -5.80 -8.06 -1.71
N LEU A 45 -6.34 -7.08 -0.98
CA LEU A 45 -7.53 -6.38 -1.43
C LEU A 45 -7.22 -5.49 -2.65
N PRO A 46 -8.22 -5.23 -3.52
CA PRO A 46 -8.06 -4.28 -4.60
C PRO A 46 -7.59 -2.92 -4.10
N ALA A 47 -6.57 -2.35 -4.73
CA ALA A 47 -6.06 -1.04 -4.35
C ALA A 47 -7.14 0.04 -4.51
N LEU A 48 -7.35 0.84 -3.46
CA LEU A 48 -8.22 2.02 -3.54
C LEU A 48 -7.39 3.21 -4.03
N PHE A 49 -7.81 3.80 -5.15
CA PHE A 49 -7.20 5.00 -5.71
C PHE A 49 -7.93 6.26 -5.28
N ILE A 50 -7.19 7.27 -4.83
CA ILE A 50 -7.75 8.57 -4.46
C ILE A 50 -7.10 9.65 -5.31
N GLY A 51 -7.91 10.33 -6.12
CA GLY A 51 -7.48 11.42 -6.98
C GLY A 51 -8.19 12.75 -6.71
N ARG A 52 -7.86 13.79 -7.47
CA ARG A 52 -8.47 15.13 -7.32
C ARG A 52 -9.74 15.32 -8.13
N ALA A 53 -9.81 14.74 -9.32
CA ALA A 53 -10.92 14.89 -10.23
C ALA A 53 -11.95 13.78 -10.01
N VAL A 54 -13.22 14.10 -10.10
CA VAL A 54 -14.29 13.06 -10.11
C VAL A 54 -14.08 12.13 -11.32
N LYS A 55 -13.80 12.73 -12.48
CA LYS A 55 -13.50 12.02 -13.72
C LYS A 55 -12.24 12.62 -14.34
N PRO A 56 -11.06 11.98 -14.16
CA PRO A 56 -9.84 12.38 -14.84
C PRO A 56 -10.02 12.39 -16.37
N ARG A 57 -9.40 13.36 -17.06
CA ARG A 57 -9.51 13.47 -18.53
C ARG A 57 -9.04 12.23 -19.27
N CYS A 58 -8.03 11.52 -18.74
CA CYS A 58 -7.49 10.29 -19.31
C CYS A 58 -8.48 9.12 -19.30
N PHE A 59 -9.56 9.16 -18.49
CA PHE A 59 -10.60 8.13 -18.52
C PHE A 59 -11.50 8.22 -19.76
N GLY A 60 -11.44 9.31 -20.51
CA GLY A 60 -12.24 9.50 -21.71
C GLY A 60 -13.75 9.42 -21.43
N LYS A 61 -14.44 8.55 -22.14
CA LYS A 61 -15.89 8.34 -21.96
C LYS A 61 -16.24 7.40 -20.80
N LYS A 62 -15.29 6.55 -20.35
CA LYS A 62 -15.51 5.52 -19.30
C LYS A 62 -15.45 6.14 -17.89
N THR A 63 -16.08 5.47 -16.92
CA THR A 63 -15.93 5.76 -15.48
C THR A 63 -14.75 4.97 -14.90
N ALA A 64 -14.37 5.25 -13.65
CA ALA A 64 -13.33 4.48 -12.97
C ALA A 64 -13.72 3.00 -12.85
N GLU A 65 -14.97 2.71 -12.51
CA GLU A 65 -15.52 1.36 -12.38
C GLU A 65 -15.49 0.61 -13.72
N GLN A 66 -15.79 1.30 -14.82
CA GLN A 66 -15.71 0.72 -16.18
C GLN A 66 -14.26 0.44 -16.62
N HIS A 67 -13.27 1.06 -15.96
CA HIS A 67 -11.85 0.72 -16.08
C HIS A 67 -11.41 -0.35 -15.08
N GLY A 68 -12.29 -0.81 -14.19
CA GLY A 68 -12.00 -1.81 -13.17
C GLY A 68 -11.28 -1.25 -11.94
N PHE A 69 -11.42 0.06 -11.65
CA PHE A 69 -10.77 0.69 -10.52
C PHE A 69 -11.74 1.00 -9.38
N LEU A 70 -11.32 0.71 -8.17
CA LEU A 70 -11.89 1.29 -6.97
C LEU A 70 -11.31 2.70 -6.80
N TYR A 71 -12.11 3.74 -7.08
CA TYR A 71 -11.63 5.12 -7.14
C TYR A 71 -12.53 6.07 -6.36
N ARG A 72 -11.90 6.99 -5.63
CA ARG A 72 -12.59 8.06 -4.92
C ARG A 72 -11.91 9.40 -5.19
N LYS A 73 -12.69 10.47 -5.06
CA LYS A 73 -12.23 11.85 -5.23
C LYS A 73 -12.16 12.55 -3.89
N THR A 74 -11.03 13.19 -3.62
CA THR A 74 -10.91 14.21 -2.56
C THR A 74 -10.18 15.45 -3.08
N ASN A 75 -10.38 16.61 -2.44
CA ASN A 75 -9.81 17.87 -2.93
C ASN A 75 -8.27 17.87 -3.00
N LYS A 76 -7.63 17.14 -2.10
CA LYS A 76 -6.16 17.05 -2.00
C LYS A 76 -5.61 15.71 -2.52
N ALA A 77 -6.47 14.82 -3.03
CA ALA A 77 -6.11 13.43 -3.32
C ALA A 77 -5.46 12.73 -2.11
N TRP A 78 -6.00 12.93 -0.91
CA TRP A 78 -5.60 12.27 0.33
C TRP A 78 -6.78 11.51 0.89
N MET A 79 -6.52 10.46 1.66
CA MET A 79 -7.53 9.81 2.47
C MET A 79 -8.16 10.84 3.43
N ASN A 80 -9.41 10.67 3.72
CA ASN A 80 -10.11 11.35 4.81
C ASN A 80 -11.11 10.38 5.44
N SER A 81 -11.61 10.73 6.62
CA SER A 81 -12.49 9.85 7.40
C SER A 81 -13.73 9.39 6.61
N LYS A 82 -14.29 10.25 5.76
CA LYS A 82 -15.47 9.87 4.94
C LYS A 82 -15.15 8.77 3.94
N VAL A 83 -14.04 8.90 3.20
CA VAL A 83 -13.61 7.88 2.22
C VAL A 83 -13.21 6.60 2.93
N TYR A 84 -12.51 6.72 4.07
CA TYR A 84 -12.13 5.58 4.89
C TYR A 84 -13.36 4.83 5.42
N GLN A 85 -14.32 5.53 6.01
CA GLN A 85 -15.56 4.94 6.55
C GLN A 85 -16.38 4.25 5.45
N GLU A 86 -16.51 4.86 4.27
CA GLU A 86 -17.18 4.25 3.13
C GLU A 86 -16.49 2.95 2.69
N TRP A 87 -15.15 2.98 2.61
CA TRP A 87 -14.35 1.82 2.26
C TRP A 87 -14.49 0.72 3.33
N LEU A 88 -14.42 1.08 4.60
CA LEU A 88 -14.51 0.15 5.74
C LEU A 88 -15.88 -0.55 5.81
N LEU A 89 -16.98 0.19 5.59
CA LEU A 89 -18.32 -0.39 5.51
C LEU A 89 -18.47 -1.37 4.33
N ASN A 90 -17.84 -1.07 3.19
CA ASN A 90 -17.84 -1.99 2.07
C ASN A 90 -17.04 -3.26 2.39
N LEU A 91 -15.88 -3.10 3.02
CA LEU A 91 -15.05 -4.24 3.46
C LEU A 91 -15.82 -5.12 4.45
N ASP A 92 -16.49 -4.53 5.45
CA ASP A 92 -17.30 -5.29 6.43
C ASP A 92 -18.41 -6.09 5.73
N ARG A 93 -19.06 -5.48 4.72
CA ARG A 93 -20.09 -6.15 3.93
C ARG A 93 -19.52 -7.31 3.11
N GLU A 94 -18.35 -7.13 2.49
CA GLU A 94 -17.65 -8.19 1.73
C GLU A 94 -17.23 -9.34 2.65
N MET A 95 -16.67 -9.02 3.82
CA MET A 95 -16.28 -10.03 4.82
C MET A 95 -17.50 -10.80 5.33
N ARG A 96 -18.61 -10.11 5.57
CA ARG A 96 -19.87 -10.74 5.97
C ARG A 96 -20.40 -11.68 4.88
N ALA A 97 -20.40 -11.24 3.62
CA ALA A 97 -20.82 -12.07 2.49
C ALA A 97 -19.92 -13.31 2.32
N ALA A 98 -18.65 -13.19 2.60
CA ALA A 98 -17.67 -14.28 2.59
C ALA A 98 -17.68 -15.14 3.88
N GLN A 99 -18.52 -14.80 4.87
CA GLN A 99 -18.55 -15.43 6.21
C GLN A 99 -17.18 -15.42 6.91
N ARG A 100 -16.41 -14.36 6.73
CA ARG A 100 -15.08 -14.17 7.30
C ARG A 100 -15.11 -13.07 8.35
N HIS A 101 -14.29 -13.23 9.39
CA HIS A 101 -13.96 -12.18 10.35
C HIS A 101 -12.50 -11.82 10.22
N ILE A 102 -12.18 -10.53 10.23
CA ILE A 102 -10.81 -10.05 10.10
C ILE A 102 -10.47 -9.01 11.16
N LEU A 103 -9.19 -8.98 11.54
CA LEU A 103 -8.59 -7.89 12.29
C LEU A 103 -7.84 -6.99 11.30
N LEU A 104 -8.28 -5.74 11.18
CA LEU A 104 -7.69 -4.73 10.31
C LEU A 104 -6.76 -3.84 11.12
N LEU A 105 -5.46 -3.92 10.86
CA LEU A 105 -4.47 -3.01 11.43
C LEU A 105 -4.35 -1.75 10.58
N VAL A 106 -4.39 -0.59 11.23
CA VAL A 106 -4.24 0.73 10.61
C VAL A 106 -3.31 1.60 11.45
N ASP A 107 -2.71 2.61 10.84
CA ASP A 107 -1.95 3.61 11.60
C ASP A 107 -2.89 4.56 12.37
N ASN A 108 -2.36 5.21 13.39
CA ASN A 108 -3.13 6.11 14.26
C ASN A 108 -3.17 7.54 13.69
N VAL A 109 -3.86 7.70 12.55
CA VAL A 109 -4.10 9.01 11.94
C VAL A 109 -5.58 9.38 11.96
N SER A 110 -5.88 10.66 12.05
CA SER A 110 -7.26 11.15 12.12
C SER A 110 -8.13 10.78 10.92
N SER A 111 -7.52 10.49 9.76
CA SER A 111 -8.24 10.02 8.57
C SER A 111 -8.83 8.61 8.74
N HIS A 112 -8.29 7.80 9.66
CA HIS A 112 -8.75 6.45 9.97
C HIS A 112 -9.79 6.40 11.11
N ALA A 113 -10.29 7.54 11.53
CA ALA A 113 -11.36 7.57 12.51
C ALA A 113 -12.63 6.93 11.93
N HIS A 114 -13.05 5.81 12.53
CA HIS A 114 -14.27 5.09 12.14
C HIS A 114 -15.51 5.52 12.94
N GLY A 115 -15.33 6.34 14.00
CA GLY A 115 -16.45 6.87 14.79
C GLY A 115 -17.36 5.76 15.34
N ASP A 116 -18.67 6.00 15.26
CA ASP A 116 -19.69 5.09 15.77
C ASP A 116 -20.15 4.04 14.73
N LEU A 117 -19.31 3.70 13.75
CA LEU A 117 -19.67 2.68 12.77
C LEU A 117 -19.84 1.32 13.44
N VAL A 118 -20.98 0.70 13.19
CA VAL A 118 -21.24 -0.67 13.62
C VAL A 118 -20.70 -1.63 12.57
N LEU A 119 -19.59 -2.27 12.88
CA LEU A 119 -18.95 -3.30 12.07
C LEU A 119 -19.23 -4.66 12.72
N THR A 120 -19.46 -5.68 11.91
CA THR A 120 -19.81 -7.02 12.39
C THR A 120 -18.73 -8.05 12.08
N ASN A 121 -18.02 -7.86 11.00
CA ASN A 121 -17.02 -8.82 10.48
C ASN A 121 -15.61 -8.24 10.38
N VAL A 122 -15.45 -6.94 10.62
CA VAL A 122 -14.15 -6.27 10.66
C VAL A 122 -13.95 -5.66 12.03
N GLN A 123 -12.91 -6.10 12.73
CA GLN A 123 -12.41 -5.42 13.92
C GLN A 123 -11.26 -4.51 13.50
N VAL A 124 -11.31 -3.24 13.85
CA VAL A 124 -10.25 -2.27 13.55
C VAL A 124 -9.38 -2.09 14.77
N GLU A 125 -8.07 -2.21 14.59
CA GLU A 125 -7.07 -1.94 15.62
C GLU A 125 -6.08 -0.90 15.11
N SER A 126 -5.94 0.20 15.85
CA SER A 126 -4.99 1.26 15.52
C SER A 126 -3.64 0.98 16.16
N LEU A 127 -2.57 1.09 15.36
CA LEU A 127 -1.21 1.01 15.89
C LEU A 127 -0.94 2.16 16.85
N PRO A 128 -0.07 2.00 17.87
CA PRO A 128 0.25 3.07 18.79
C PRO A 128 0.82 4.30 18.08
N PRO A 129 0.63 5.50 18.64
CA PRO A 129 1.26 6.70 18.12
C PRO A 129 2.78 6.55 18.01
N ASN A 130 3.36 7.06 16.92
CA ASN A 130 4.81 7.06 16.64
C ASN A 130 5.46 5.67 16.44
N THR A 131 4.68 4.60 16.28
CA THR A 131 5.22 3.24 16.04
C THR A 131 5.12 2.80 14.59
N THR A 132 4.55 3.60 13.71
CA THR A 132 4.32 3.28 12.28
C THR A 132 5.60 2.81 11.57
N THR A 133 6.75 3.43 11.85
CA THR A 133 8.03 3.03 11.25
C THR A 133 8.50 1.62 11.64
N HIS A 134 8.02 1.10 12.76
CA HIS A 134 8.42 -0.20 13.31
C HIS A 134 7.31 -1.26 13.14
N LEU A 135 6.06 -0.87 13.34
CA LEU A 135 4.94 -1.80 13.40
C LEU A 135 4.07 -1.83 12.15
N GLN A 136 4.18 -0.87 11.21
CA GLN A 136 3.37 -0.88 9.99
C GLN A 136 4.03 -1.76 8.91
N PRO A 137 3.48 -2.96 8.61
CA PRO A 137 4.13 -3.88 7.67
C PRO A 137 4.25 -3.31 6.26
N LEU A 138 3.29 -2.48 5.83
CA LEU A 138 3.31 -1.85 4.52
C LEU A 138 4.47 -0.86 4.39
N ASP A 139 4.78 -0.12 5.46
CA ASP A 139 5.93 0.78 5.52
C ASP A 139 7.26 0.04 5.71
N ALA A 140 7.25 -1.16 6.31
CA ALA A 140 8.44 -1.98 6.55
C ALA A 140 9.19 -2.42 5.27
N GLY A 141 8.56 -2.26 4.09
CA GLY A 141 9.19 -2.55 2.80
C GLY A 141 8.22 -2.78 1.64
N ILE A 142 6.96 -3.13 1.87
CA ILE A 142 6.00 -3.46 0.81
C ILE A 142 5.78 -2.25 -0.11
N ILE A 143 5.51 -1.07 0.46
CA ILE A 143 5.33 0.18 -0.29
C ILE A 143 6.61 0.58 -1.01
N ALA A 144 7.76 0.41 -0.39
CA ALA A 144 9.06 0.70 -1.01
C ALA A 144 9.31 -0.18 -2.24
N SER A 145 9.08 -1.49 -2.13
CA SER A 145 9.18 -2.46 -3.23
C SER A 145 8.21 -2.12 -4.36
N PHE A 146 6.95 -1.82 -4.04
CA PHE A 146 5.95 -1.38 -5.00
C PHE A 146 6.41 -0.13 -5.78
N LYS A 147 6.88 0.91 -5.07
CA LYS A 147 7.37 2.15 -5.69
C LYS A 147 8.61 1.92 -6.56
N ALA A 148 9.51 1.04 -6.15
CA ALA A 148 10.70 0.70 -6.93
C ALA A 148 10.30 0.05 -8.26
N ARG A 149 9.39 -0.94 -8.23
CA ARG A 149 8.87 -1.60 -9.43
C ARG A 149 8.10 -0.63 -10.35
N PHE A 150 7.32 0.29 -9.78
CA PHE A 150 6.67 1.34 -10.57
C PHE A 150 7.69 2.25 -11.27
N LYS A 151 8.76 2.61 -10.57
CA LYS A 151 9.85 3.40 -11.16
C LYS A 151 10.58 2.66 -12.27
N SER A 152 10.78 1.35 -12.15
CA SER A 152 11.35 0.53 -13.23
C SER A 152 10.49 0.65 -14.49
N LEU A 153 9.18 0.38 -14.42
CA LEU A 153 8.27 0.53 -15.56
C LEU A 153 8.30 1.94 -16.18
N GLN A 154 8.45 2.97 -15.35
CA GLN A 154 8.53 4.35 -15.82
C GLN A 154 9.84 4.62 -16.58
N ILE A 155 10.93 4.01 -16.14
CA ILE A 155 12.24 4.11 -16.81
C ILE A 155 12.20 3.32 -18.12
N ASP A 156 11.68 2.09 -18.12
CA ASP A 156 11.56 1.25 -19.30
C ASP A 156 10.75 1.97 -20.38
N GLN A 157 9.60 2.55 -20.04
CA GLN A 157 8.82 3.36 -20.97
C GLN A 157 9.60 4.58 -21.50
N ALA A 158 10.44 5.20 -20.67
CA ALA A 158 11.24 6.34 -21.11
C ALA A 158 12.33 5.89 -22.11
N ILE A 159 12.91 4.73 -21.93
CA ILE A 159 13.88 4.11 -22.86
C ILE A 159 13.17 3.80 -24.18
N ASP A 160 12.03 3.13 -24.15
CA ASP A 160 11.25 2.79 -25.35
C ASP A 160 10.92 4.05 -26.19
N ARG A 161 10.52 5.15 -25.55
CA ARG A 161 10.25 6.41 -26.23
C ARG A 161 11.49 7.03 -26.87
N PHE A 162 12.62 6.95 -26.16
CA PHE A 162 13.88 7.45 -26.68
C PHE A 162 14.33 6.63 -27.90
N ASP A 163 14.26 5.30 -27.82
CA ASP A 163 14.63 4.39 -28.91
C ASP A 163 13.69 4.51 -30.12
N ALA A 164 12.41 4.83 -29.87
CA ALA A 164 11.44 5.12 -30.92
C ALA A 164 11.66 6.48 -31.61
N GLY A 165 12.62 7.28 -31.16
CA GLY A 165 12.91 8.59 -31.70
C GLY A 165 11.81 9.64 -31.44
N GLU A 166 10.99 9.45 -30.38
CA GLU A 166 10.01 10.45 -29.98
C GLU A 166 10.73 11.75 -29.59
N ASP A 167 10.20 12.89 -30.05
CA ASP A 167 10.71 14.22 -29.64
C ASP A 167 10.30 14.52 -28.20
N VAL A 168 10.99 13.90 -27.26
CA VAL A 168 10.77 14.05 -25.81
C VAL A 168 11.99 14.70 -25.16
N ASP A 169 11.77 15.75 -24.40
CA ASP A 169 12.81 16.33 -23.56
C ASP A 169 12.98 15.53 -22.25
N GLY A 170 14.10 15.73 -21.55
CA GLY A 170 14.39 15.06 -20.28
C GLY A 170 13.36 15.35 -19.16
N ARG A 171 12.39 16.25 -19.37
CA ARG A 171 11.30 16.54 -18.43
C ARG A 171 10.04 15.76 -18.77
N THR A 172 9.83 15.46 -20.02
CA THR A 172 8.58 14.84 -20.52
C THR A 172 8.72 13.35 -20.75
N VAL A 173 9.92 12.84 -20.97
CA VAL A 173 10.18 11.43 -21.26
C VAL A 173 9.62 10.47 -20.18
N TYR A 174 9.70 10.88 -18.92
CA TYR A 174 9.19 10.09 -17.77
C TYR A 174 7.71 10.31 -17.45
N LYS A 175 7.02 11.15 -18.22
CA LYS A 175 5.61 11.46 -17.93
C LYS A 175 4.71 10.28 -18.31
N VAL A 176 3.96 9.83 -17.32
CA VAL A 176 2.91 8.83 -17.45
C VAL A 176 1.58 9.53 -17.18
N ASP A 177 0.52 9.21 -17.90
CA ASP A 177 -0.80 9.72 -17.55
C ASP A 177 -1.39 8.98 -16.34
N GLN A 178 -2.46 9.52 -15.77
CA GLN A 178 -3.05 8.96 -14.56
C GLN A 178 -3.67 7.57 -14.81
N LEU A 179 -4.27 7.33 -15.97
CA LEU A 179 -4.87 6.04 -16.31
C LEU A 179 -3.80 4.95 -16.40
N GLN A 180 -2.74 5.22 -17.14
CA GLN A 180 -1.60 4.30 -17.26
C GLN A 180 -0.95 4.02 -15.89
N ALA A 181 -0.78 5.08 -15.07
CA ALA A 181 -0.24 4.92 -13.73
C ALA A 181 -1.12 4.03 -12.84
N MET A 182 -2.44 4.14 -12.95
CA MET A 182 -3.38 3.32 -12.21
C MET A 182 -3.39 1.86 -12.71
N GLN A 183 -3.31 1.64 -14.03
CA GLN A 183 -3.20 0.31 -14.62
C GLN A 183 -1.94 -0.41 -14.16
N TRP A 184 -0.78 0.26 -14.25
CA TRP A 184 0.48 -0.29 -13.75
C TRP A 184 0.41 -0.59 -12.26
N SER A 185 -0.14 0.34 -11.48
CA SER A 185 -0.26 0.15 -10.03
C SER A 185 -1.13 -1.05 -9.68
N GLN A 186 -2.24 -1.25 -10.38
CA GLN A 186 -3.13 -2.38 -10.16
C GLN A 186 -2.42 -3.70 -10.48
N GLU A 187 -1.69 -3.76 -11.60
CA GLU A 187 -0.94 -4.95 -12.00
C GLU A 187 0.23 -5.24 -11.05
N LEU A 188 1.00 -4.22 -10.69
CA LEU A 188 2.09 -4.35 -9.74
C LEU A 188 1.62 -4.82 -8.36
N TRP A 189 0.44 -4.35 -7.92
CA TRP A 189 -0.13 -4.78 -6.65
C TRP A 189 -0.55 -6.25 -6.70
N LYS A 190 -1.25 -6.68 -7.73
CA LYS A 190 -1.63 -8.08 -7.95
C LYS A 190 -0.43 -9.03 -8.02
N THR A 191 0.68 -8.57 -8.60
CA THR A 191 1.90 -9.37 -8.80
C THR A 191 2.94 -9.17 -7.69
N THR A 192 2.55 -8.55 -6.58
CA THR A 192 3.44 -8.43 -5.42
C THR A 192 3.63 -9.81 -4.80
N ARG A 193 4.91 -10.19 -4.59
CA ARG A 193 5.25 -11.54 -4.10
C ARG A 193 4.79 -11.72 -2.66
N ALA A 194 4.13 -12.84 -2.38
CA ALA A 194 3.72 -13.22 -1.03
C ALA A 194 4.90 -13.24 -0.04
N SER A 195 6.06 -13.73 -0.47
CA SER A 195 7.28 -13.75 0.35
C SER A 195 7.72 -12.34 0.77
N THR A 196 7.65 -11.34 -0.13
CA THR A 196 7.98 -9.94 0.22
C THR A 196 7.04 -9.41 1.30
N ILE A 197 5.74 -9.72 1.20
CA ILE A 197 4.74 -9.32 2.17
C ILE A 197 5.01 -10.01 3.51
N ALA A 198 5.16 -11.34 3.51
CA ALA A 198 5.40 -12.13 4.73
C ALA A 198 6.66 -11.67 5.48
N HIS A 199 7.78 -11.42 4.77
CA HIS A 199 9.00 -10.91 5.39
C HIS A 199 8.79 -9.53 6.05
N CYS A 200 8.02 -8.63 5.42
CA CYS A 200 7.72 -7.32 6.01
C CYS A 200 6.86 -7.45 7.28
N TRP A 201 5.91 -8.37 7.31
CA TRP A 201 5.13 -8.68 8.50
C TRP A 201 5.98 -9.30 9.61
N GLN A 202 6.86 -10.25 9.28
CA GLN A 202 7.81 -10.83 10.23
C GLN A 202 8.73 -9.76 10.84
N LYS A 203 9.23 -8.85 10.01
CA LYS A 203 10.10 -7.74 10.45
C LYS A 203 9.44 -6.85 11.50
N THR A 204 8.13 -6.66 11.46
CA THR A 204 7.40 -5.88 12.48
C THR A 204 7.12 -6.66 13.77
N GLY A 205 7.40 -7.97 13.82
CA GLY A 205 7.08 -8.82 14.96
C GLY A 205 5.59 -9.09 15.19
N LEU A 206 4.70 -8.53 14.35
CA LEU A 206 3.25 -8.73 14.46
C LEU A 206 2.80 -10.11 13.94
N ALA A 207 3.56 -10.72 13.04
CA ALA A 207 3.28 -12.07 12.54
C ALA A 207 4.09 -13.11 13.32
N VAL A 208 3.41 -14.14 13.79
CA VAL A 208 4.09 -15.33 14.33
C VAL A 208 4.66 -16.11 13.15
N PRO A 209 5.93 -16.55 13.18
CA PRO A 209 6.48 -17.39 12.12
C PRO A 209 5.60 -18.63 11.92
N LEU A 210 5.11 -18.86 10.73
CA LEU A 210 4.44 -20.11 10.38
C LEU A 210 5.47 -21.23 10.47
N ARG A 211 5.25 -22.21 11.35
CA ARG A 211 6.08 -23.40 11.43
C ARG A 211 6.05 -24.11 10.07
N GLY A 212 7.14 -24.00 9.30
CA GLY A 212 7.28 -24.75 8.05
C GLY A 212 7.86 -24.02 6.85
N ILE A 213 8.12 -22.71 6.89
CA ILE A 213 8.90 -22.04 5.86
C ILE A 213 10.36 -22.11 6.31
N ALA A 214 11.18 -22.89 5.58
CA ALA A 214 12.62 -22.96 5.81
C ALA A 214 13.19 -21.54 5.81
N GLU A 215 13.92 -21.20 6.87
CA GLU A 215 14.67 -19.95 6.94
C GLU A 215 15.67 -19.93 5.79
N PRO A 216 15.73 -18.85 5.00
CA PRO A 216 16.93 -18.63 4.19
C PRO A 216 18.07 -18.37 5.17
N ASP A 217 19.23 -18.98 4.93
CA ASP A 217 20.45 -18.81 5.69
C ASP A 217 20.67 -17.32 6.01
N ALA A 218 20.40 -16.94 7.25
CA ALA A 218 20.63 -15.60 7.75
C ALA A 218 21.98 -15.61 8.48
N GLU A 219 23.01 -15.23 7.75
CA GLU A 219 24.14 -14.56 8.38
C GLU A 219 23.75 -13.09 8.55
N ASP A 220 23.90 -12.64 9.82
CA ASP A 220 23.91 -11.24 10.29
C ASP A 220 22.60 -10.43 10.25
N ASP A 221 21.96 -10.33 11.40
CA ASP A 221 21.76 -9.15 12.24
C ASP A 221 20.76 -9.49 13.35
N VAL A 222 21.30 -9.91 14.50
CA VAL A 222 20.57 -9.94 15.77
C VAL A 222 20.30 -8.51 16.16
N VAL A 223 19.15 -7.96 15.79
CA VAL A 223 18.61 -6.75 16.41
C VAL A 223 18.21 -7.13 17.84
N GLN A 224 19.04 -6.71 18.80
CA GLN A 224 18.71 -6.76 20.21
C GLN A 224 17.41 -5.98 20.44
N THR A 225 16.41 -6.67 20.95
CA THR A 225 15.15 -6.07 21.42
C THR A 225 15.41 -5.42 22.77
N GLU A 226 16.08 -4.28 22.78
CA GLU A 226 16.13 -3.40 23.93
C GLU A 226 15.09 -2.30 23.74
N ASP A 227 14.19 -2.18 24.75
CA ASP A 227 13.12 -1.19 24.87
C ASP A 227 11.94 -1.33 23.88
N CYS A 228 11.16 -2.40 24.02
CA CYS A 228 9.77 -2.38 23.55
C CYS A 228 8.93 -1.53 24.52
N ASP A 229 8.36 -0.41 24.05
CA ASP A 229 7.34 0.34 24.79
C ASP A 229 6.23 -0.59 25.26
N GLU A 230 5.73 -0.42 26.51
CA GLU A 230 4.62 -1.23 27.09
C GLU A 230 3.42 -1.29 26.16
N ASP A 231 3.12 -0.19 25.43
CA ASP A 231 2.03 -0.10 24.44
C ASP A 231 2.20 -1.07 23.26
N VAL A 232 3.44 -1.34 22.84
CA VAL A 232 3.76 -2.29 21.75
C VAL A 232 3.51 -3.73 22.20
N VAL A 233 3.88 -4.04 23.43
CA VAL A 233 3.67 -5.37 24.04
C VAL A 233 2.17 -5.62 24.19
N ASP A 234 1.39 -4.64 24.65
CA ASP A 234 -0.06 -4.77 24.82
C ASP A 234 -0.78 -5.01 23.47
N ILE A 235 -0.39 -4.33 22.40
CA ILE A 235 -0.94 -4.60 21.06
C ILE A 235 -0.52 -5.98 20.55
N MET A 236 0.72 -6.38 20.73
CA MET A 236 1.15 -7.73 20.36
C MET A 236 0.36 -8.80 21.11
N LEU A 237 0.05 -8.56 22.39
CA LEU A 237 -0.78 -9.46 23.19
C LEU A 237 -2.23 -9.45 22.68
N ARG A 238 -2.84 -8.30 22.42
CA ARG A 238 -4.21 -8.21 21.86
C ARG A 238 -4.30 -8.85 20.48
N VAL A 239 -3.31 -8.65 19.62
CA VAL A 239 -3.24 -9.33 18.32
C VAL A 239 -3.16 -10.84 18.51
N ARG A 240 -2.37 -11.33 19.48
CA ARG A 240 -2.25 -12.76 19.79
C ARG A 240 -3.52 -13.33 20.45
N GLU A 241 -4.15 -12.60 21.37
CA GLU A 241 -5.39 -13.03 22.04
C GLU A 241 -6.55 -13.08 21.05
N ASN A 242 -6.69 -12.06 20.20
CA ASN A 242 -7.68 -12.07 19.12
C ASN A 242 -7.37 -13.19 18.12
N ALA A 243 -6.09 -13.51 17.88
CA ALA A 243 -5.69 -14.65 17.08
C ALA A 243 -6.21 -15.98 17.63
N SER A 244 -6.13 -16.18 18.93
CA SER A 244 -6.62 -17.41 19.59
C SER A 244 -8.14 -17.49 19.64
N PHE A 245 -8.85 -16.35 19.70
CA PHE A 245 -10.32 -16.29 19.66
C PHE A 245 -10.88 -16.63 18.27
N PHE A 246 -10.10 -16.38 17.23
CA PHE A 246 -10.42 -16.71 15.84
C PHE A 246 -9.94 -18.09 15.39
N HIS A 247 -9.64 -19.04 16.31
CA HIS A 247 -9.42 -20.45 15.95
C HIS A 247 -10.68 -21.07 15.32
N GLY A 248 -10.80 -20.95 14.02
CA GLY A 248 -11.95 -21.35 13.19
C GLY A 248 -12.37 -20.28 12.19
N THR A 249 -11.89 -19.05 12.32
CA THR A 249 -12.09 -17.95 11.40
C THR A 249 -10.73 -17.39 11.00
N SER A 250 -10.44 -17.36 9.73
CA SER A 250 -9.15 -16.92 9.19
C SER A 250 -8.76 -15.53 9.71
N PHE A 251 -7.65 -15.40 10.45
CA PHE A 251 -6.81 -14.23 10.32
C PHE A 251 -6.63 -13.97 8.85
N PHE A 252 -7.20 -12.94 8.30
CA PHE A 252 -6.96 -12.72 6.88
C PHE A 252 -6.20 -13.93 6.30
N HIS A 253 -6.68 -15.13 6.67
CA HIS A 253 -6.20 -16.39 6.19
C HIS A 253 -6.96 -16.61 4.91
N CYS A 254 -6.43 -16.07 3.88
CA CYS A 254 -6.55 -16.44 2.48
C CYS A 254 -5.58 -15.61 1.67
#